data_6ed295d28626b3bdb7b1057c9d0244da
#
_entry.id   6ed295d28626b3bdb7b1057c9d0244da
#
_cell.length_a   1.000
_cell.length_b   1.000
_cell.length_c   1.000
_cell.angle_alpha   90.00
_cell.angle_beta   90.00
_cell.angle_gamma   90.00
#
_symmetry.space_group_name_H-M   'P 1'
#
loop_
_entity.id
_entity.type
_entity.pdbx_description
1 polymer ?
#
loop_
_entity_poly.entity_id
_entity_poly.type
_entity_poly.pdbx_seq_one_letter_code
_entity_poly.pdbx_strand_id
1 'polypeptide(L)'
;MGIRSTVGRTLDRVLGPSTVQRLRRAEVAGRRRLINLLDVEARVASRSSERRASESATGQQRRAELIDALGRRSLADSVNQEGMTWATNDPFVPHPPATMTRHQVLQQLHRALAPRTYFEIGVRWGDSLALSRARSIGVDPAFKIRCELHCDLRTFAETSDDFFARADAFDHFDGSPIDLAFIDGMHLSEFALRDFINVERRCARGSVVVIDDVLPRNNLEAYRLRRSKSWAGDVYKLHGVLRRLRPDLVLVPLNTKPTGTLVVVNLDPESSVLQDAFDGLGDEFTSPDPQSVPDDILTRRVAVAPELLLASDVWQQAVELRNAGAADVGPLWKQLDALPRLG
;
A
#
# COMPACT_ATOMS: atom_id res chain seq x y z
N MET A 1 35.31 26.44 40.06
CA MET A 1 35.46 26.15 41.51
C MET A 1 34.92 27.37 42.27
N GLY A 2 33.71 27.42 42.84
CA GLY A 2 33.36 28.57 43.64
C GLY A 2 31.87 28.79 43.99
N ILE A 3 30.90 28.13 43.41
CA ILE A 3 29.48 28.46 43.71
C ILE A 3 28.76 27.36 44.57
N ARG A 4 29.28 26.17 44.68
CA ARG A 4 28.68 25.06 45.47
C ARG A 4 28.95 25.12 46.99
N SER A 5 29.88 25.92 47.45
CA SER A 5 30.26 26.00 48.88
C SER A 5 29.49 27.04 49.70
N THR A 6 28.83 27.99 49.07
CA THR A 6 28.15 29.11 49.78
C THR A 6 26.71 28.75 50.14
N VAL A 7 25.97 28.05 49.26
CA VAL A 7 24.59 27.69 49.51
C VAL A 7 24.46 26.60 50.60
N GLY A 8 25.42 25.69 50.67
CA GLY A 8 25.40 24.62 51.69
C GLY A 8 25.60 25.12 53.12
N ARG A 9 26.40 26.17 53.33
CA ARG A 9 26.65 26.77 54.66
C ARG A 9 25.48 27.62 55.19
N THR A 10 24.66 28.15 54.30
CA THR A 10 23.47 28.96 54.68
C THR A 10 22.31 28.06 55.11
N LEU A 11 22.13 26.88 54.48
CA LEU A 11 21.09 25.92 54.81
C LEU A 11 21.35 25.22 56.19
N ASP A 12 22.61 24.92 56.51
CA ASP A 12 22.99 24.29 57.80
C ASP A 12 22.75 25.22 59.00
N ARG A 13 22.78 26.57 58.78
CA ARG A 13 22.51 27.55 59.82
C ARG A 13 21.02 27.79 60.11
N VAL A 14 20.13 27.54 59.12
CA VAL A 14 18.69 27.84 59.23
C VAL A 14 17.88 26.62 59.60
N LEU A 15 18.27 25.42 59.18
CA LEU A 15 17.46 24.20 59.30
C LEU A 15 18.01 23.16 60.29
N GLY A 16 19.18 23.36 60.86
CA GLY A 16 19.84 22.37 61.74
C GLY A 16 20.33 21.11 61.06
N PRO A 17 21.42 20.49 61.53
CA PRO A 17 22.09 19.43 60.82
C PRO A 17 21.24 18.16 60.61
N SER A 18 20.32 17.85 61.52
CA SER A 18 19.44 16.68 61.39
C SER A 18 18.38 16.83 60.29
N THR A 19 17.89 18.01 60.06
CA THR A 19 16.87 18.31 59.04
C THR A 19 17.51 18.33 57.63
N VAL A 20 18.70 18.87 57.48
CA VAL A 20 19.46 18.86 56.23
C VAL A 20 19.82 17.42 55.86
N GLN A 21 20.16 16.58 56.82
CA GLN A 21 20.49 15.18 56.57
C GLN A 21 19.24 14.36 56.16
N ARG A 22 18.04 14.68 56.70
CA ARG A 22 16.76 14.06 56.29
C ARG A 22 16.40 14.49 54.86
N LEU A 23 16.54 15.76 54.48
CA LEU A 23 16.28 16.25 53.15
C LEU A 23 17.22 15.65 52.08
N ARG A 24 18.51 15.49 52.41
CA ARG A 24 19.47 14.81 51.52
C ARG A 24 19.14 13.32 51.35
N ARG A 25 18.69 12.65 52.41
CA ARG A 25 18.22 11.23 52.31
C ARG A 25 16.96 11.10 51.48
N ALA A 26 16.01 12.02 51.59
CA ALA A 26 14.80 12.06 50.78
C ALA A 26 15.07 12.33 49.30
N GLU A 27 16.01 13.25 49.01
CA GLU A 27 16.47 13.53 47.63
C GLU A 27 17.15 12.32 46.99
N VAL A 28 18.00 11.61 47.72
CA VAL A 28 18.68 10.42 47.23
C VAL A 28 17.67 9.26 47.05
N ALA A 29 16.68 9.14 47.93
CA ALA A 29 15.61 8.11 47.81
C ALA A 29 14.70 8.44 46.60
N GLY A 30 14.37 9.73 46.36
CA GLY A 30 13.62 10.18 45.19
C GLY A 30 14.34 9.89 43.91
N ARG A 31 15.63 10.22 43.83
CA ARG A 31 16.48 9.90 42.66
C ARG A 31 16.60 8.39 42.39
N ARG A 32 16.73 7.56 43.44
CA ARG A 32 16.74 6.09 43.27
C ARG A 32 15.40 5.56 42.78
N ARG A 33 14.27 6.11 43.23
CA ARG A 33 12.96 5.74 42.69
C ARG A 33 12.79 6.12 41.24
N LEU A 34 13.22 7.32 40.86
CA LEU A 34 13.18 7.79 39.48
C LEU A 34 14.04 6.93 38.53
N ILE A 35 15.26 6.61 38.97
CA ILE A 35 16.19 5.74 38.22
C ILE A 35 15.57 4.33 38.06
N ASN A 36 14.98 3.77 39.13
CA ASN A 36 14.35 2.46 39.04
C ASN A 36 13.10 2.46 38.14
N LEU A 37 12.32 3.56 38.10
CA LEU A 37 11.18 3.71 37.18
C LEU A 37 11.65 3.78 35.72
N LEU A 38 12.66 4.59 35.44
CA LEU A 38 13.25 4.72 34.10
C LEU A 38 13.89 3.40 33.64
N ASP A 39 14.53 2.64 34.53
CA ASP A 39 15.07 1.32 34.23
C ASP A 39 13.97 0.29 33.92
N VAL A 40 12.82 0.35 34.62
CA VAL A 40 11.68 -0.53 34.34
C VAL A 40 11.03 -0.17 33.01
N GLU A 41 10.82 1.12 32.73
CA GLU A 41 10.29 1.57 31.44
C GLU A 41 11.24 1.23 30.26
N ALA A 42 12.55 1.40 30.45
CA ALA A 42 13.53 1.00 29.45
C ALA A 42 13.53 -0.51 29.18
N ARG A 43 13.39 -1.34 30.23
CA ARG A 43 13.30 -2.82 30.10
C ARG A 43 12.00 -3.27 29.45
N VAL A 44 10.86 -2.58 29.71
CA VAL A 44 9.57 -2.86 29.08
C VAL A 44 9.63 -2.45 27.61
N ALA A 45 10.20 -1.29 27.29
CA ALA A 45 10.38 -0.84 25.91
C ALA A 45 11.34 -1.76 25.11
N SER A 46 12.45 -2.21 25.72
CA SER A 46 13.38 -3.16 25.12
C SER A 46 12.72 -4.52 24.85
N ARG A 47 12.00 -5.07 25.83
CA ARG A 47 11.27 -6.35 25.65
C ARG A 47 10.17 -6.27 24.60
N SER A 48 9.47 -5.13 24.49
CA SER A 48 8.45 -4.93 23.45
C SER A 48 9.08 -4.78 22.06
N SER A 49 10.24 -4.14 21.95
CA SER A 49 10.98 -4.04 20.68
C SER A 49 11.61 -5.38 20.26
N GLU A 50 12.18 -6.14 21.19
CA GLU A 50 12.71 -7.49 20.93
C GLU A 50 11.60 -8.47 20.52
N ARG A 51 10.42 -8.40 21.16
CA ARG A 51 9.27 -9.21 20.78
C ARG A 51 8.73 -8.85 19.41
N ARG A 52 8.61 -7.56 19.08
CA ARG A 52 8.24 -7.09 17.73
C ARG A 52 9.29 -7.48 16.68
N ALA A 53 10.58 -7.42 17.02
CA ALA A 53 11.65 -7.86 16.13
C ALA A 53 11.63 -9.37 15.90
N SER A 54 11.37 -10.20 16.94
CA SER A 54 11.26 -11.66 16.78
C SER A 54 9.99 -12.08 16.04
N GLU A 55 8.85 -11.42 16.28
CA GLU A 55 7.60 -11.63 15.56
C GLU A 55 7.75 -11.19 14.10
N SER A 56 8.46 -10.07 13.82
CA SER A 56 8.82 -9.62 12.48
C SER A 56 9.78 -10.60 11.78
N ALA A 57 10.80 -11.11 12.47
CA ALA A 57 11.75 -12.07 11.90
C ALA A 57 11.07 -13.41 11.54
N THR A 58 10.17 -13.91 12.39
CA THR A 58 9.39 -15.14 12.12
C THR A 58 8.40 -14.92 10.99
N GLY A 59 7.77 -13.75 10.93
CA GLY A 59 6.90 -13.33 9.82
C GLY A 59 7.66 -13.20 8.51
N GLN A 60 8.85 -12.60 8.53
CA GLN A 60 9.73 -12.48 7.36
C GLN A 60 10.24 -13.85 6.88
N GLN A 61 10.57 -14.76 7.78
CA GLN A 61 11.03 -16.10 7.41
C GLN A 61 9.91 -16.93 6.78
N ARG A 62 8.69 -16.92 7.34
CA ARG A 62 7.51 -17.53 6.72
C ARG A 62 7.14 -16.89 5.39
N ARG A 63 7.31 -15.58 5.26
CA ARG A 63 7.13 -14.85 4.00
C ARG A 63 8.16 -15.29 2.95
N ALA A 64 9.44 -15.36 3.31
CA ALA A 64 10.51 -15.82 2.42
C ALA A 64 10.27 -17.25 1.94
N GLU A 65 9.84 -18.14 2.83
CA GLU A 65 9.49 -19.53 2.49
C GLU A 65 8.27 -19.61 1.56
N LEU A 66 7.24 -18.78 1.77
CA LEU A 66 6.06 -18.70 0.91
C LEU A 66 6.40 -18.11 -0.45
N ILE A 67 7.16 -17.02 -0.49
CA ILE A 67 7.64 -16.37 -1.73
C ILE A 67 8.53 -17.34 -2.51
N ASP A 68 9.44 -18.05 -1.85
CA ASP A 68 10.31 -19.02 -2.48
C ASP A 68 9.53 -20.25 -2.98
N ALA A 69 8.50 -20.69 -2.24
CA ALA A 69 7.61 -21.77 -2.68
C ALA A 69 6.71 -21.34 -3.86
N LEU A 70 6.19 -20.11 -3.84
CA LEU A 70 5.38 -19.52 -4.92
C LEU A 70 6.25 -19.14 -6.11
N GLY A 71 7.43 -18.57 -5.87
CA GLY A 71 8.41 -18.23 -6.89
C GLY A 71 8.97 -19.47 -7.59
N ARG A 72 9.26 -20.56 -6.86
CA ARG A 72 9.65 -21.85 -7.46
C ARG A 72 8.52 -22.46 -8.28
N ARG A 73 7.27 -22.36 -7.86
CA ARG A 73 6.11 -22.78 -8.66
C ARG A 73 5.93 -21.91 -9.89
N SER A 74 5.96 -20.60 -9.75
CA SER A 74 5.86 -19.64 -10.87
C SER A 74 7.04 -19.78 -11.85
N LEU A 75 8.26 -20.00 -11.36
CA LEU A 75 9.43 -20.26 -12.21
C LEU A 75 9.33 -21.62 -12.90
N ALA A 76 8.91 -22.66 -12.20
CA ALA A 76 8.67 -23.98 -12.79
C ALA A 76 7.55 -23.93 -13.85
N ASP A 77 6.50 -23.16 -13.57
CA ASP A 77 5.39 -22.93 -14.51
C ASP A 77 5.82 -22.04 -15.68
N SER A 78 6.73 -21.10 -15.50
CA SER A 78 7.28 -20.26 -16.59
C SER A 78 8.27 -21.03 -17.48
N VAL A 79 9.03 -21.95 -16.93
CA VAL A 79 9.94 -22.85 -17.69
C VAL A 79 9.16 -23.90 -18.47
N ASN A 80 7.99 -24.30 -17.98
CA ASN A 80 7.09 -25.23 -18.69
C ASN A 80 6.14 -24.56 -19.70
N GLN A 81 6.29 -23.27 -19.97
CA GLN A 81 5.41 -22.53 -20.91
C GLN A 81 5.45 -23.08 -22.35
N GLU A 82 6.53 -23.76 -22.76
CA GLU A 82 6.64 -24.40 -24.09
C GLU A 82 5.82 -25.69 -24.22
N GLY A 83 5.38 -26.29 -23.12
CA GLY A 83 4.56 -27.52 -23.11
C GLY A 83 3.16 -27.35 -22.48
N MET A 84 2.84 -26.20 -21.93
CA MET A 84 1.54 -25.96 -21.30
C MET A 84 0.47 -25.68 -22.35
N THR A 85 -0.44 -26.65 -22.55
CA THR A 85 -1.73 -26.35 -23.16
C THR A 85 -2.53 -25.46 -22.20
N TRP A 86 -2.57 -24.16 -22.50
CA TRP A 86 -3.47 -23.24 -21.80
C TRP A 86 -4.90 -23.79 -21.91
N ALA A 87 -5.64 -23.79 -20.81
CA ALA A 87 -7.07 -24.07 -20.84
C ALA A 87 -7.74 -22.93 -21.65
N THR A 88 -7.96 -23.21 -22.94
CA THR A 88 -8.43 -22.21 -23.90
C THR A 88 -9.96 -22.11 -24.00
N ASN A 89 -10.69 -22.92 -23.23
CA ASN A 89 -12.10 -23.19 -23.49
C ASN A 89 -13.06 -22.74 -22.37
N ASP A 90 -12.62 -21.92 -21.42
CA ASP A 90 -13.56 -21.31 -20.48
C ASP A 90 -14.07 -19.99 -21.08
N PRO A 91 -15.32 -19.92 -21.58
CA PRO A 91 -15.81 -18.71 -22.25
C PRO A 91 -15.85 -17.53 -21.29
N PHE A 92 -15.61 -16.33 -21.83
CA PHE A 92 -15.80 -15.12 -21.05
C PHE A 92 -17.29 -14.91 -20.75
N VAL A 93 -17.56 -14.52 -19.52
CA VAL A 93 -18.91 -14.09 -19.15
C VAL A 93 -19.26 -12.82 -19.94
N PRO A 94 -20.43 -12.74 -20.56
CA PRO A 94 -20.87 -11.55 -21.26
C PRO A 94 -20.87 -10.31 -20.34
N HIS A 95 -20.23 -9.26 -20.79
CA HIS A 95 -20.17 -7.98 -20.07
C HIS A 95 -20.11 -6.81 -21.09
N PRO A 96 -20.44 -5.58 -20.70
CA PRO A 96 -20.29 -4.41 -21.56
C PRO A 96 -18.87 -4.29 -22.10
N PRO A 97 -18.68 -3.95 -23.39
CA PRO A 97 -17.36 -3.84 -23.99
C PRO A 97 -16.57 -2.71 -23.32
N ALA A 98 -15.33 -2.99 -22.93
CA ALA A 98 -14.42 -1.97 -22.43
C ALA A 98 -13.93 -1.10 -23.60
N THR A 99 -14.00 0.20 -23.45
CA THR A 99 -13.60 1.19 -24.45
C THR A 99 -12.14 1.56 -24.34
N MET A 100 -11.58 1.60 -23.12
CA MET A 100 -10.22 2.01 -22.82
C MET A 100 -9.41 0.86 -22.22
N THR A 101 -8.09 0.92 -22.43
CA THR A 101 -7.11 0.10 -21.71
C THR A 101 -6.70 0.78 -20.40
N ARG A 102 -6.12 0.02 -19.45
CA ARG A 102 -5.53 0.59 -18.25
C ARG A 102 -4.49 1.68 -18.53
N HIS A 103 -3.66 1.48 -19.55
CA HIS A 103 -2.65 2.50 -19.92
C HIS A 103 -3.26 3.80 -20.43
N GLN A 104 -4.39 3.74 -21.16
CA GLN A 104 -5.10 4.95 -21.58
C GLN A 104 -5.71 5.69 -20.38
N VAL A 105 -6.26 4.96 -19.41
CA VAL A 105 -6.77 5.56 -18.16
C VAL A 105 -5.62 6.18 -17.36
N LEU A 106 -4.52 5.45 -17.14
CA LEU A 106 -3.35 5.98 -16.45
C LEU A 106 -2.80 7.23 -17.14
N GLN A 107 -2.72 7.24 -18.47
CA GLN A 107 -2.28 8.40 -19.24
C GLN A 107 -3.16 9.63 -18.98
N GLN A 108 -4.49 9.44 -18.94
CA GLN A 108 -5.41 10.53 -18.66
C GLN A 108 -5.31 11.01 -17.22
N LEU A 109 -5.15 10.08 -16.25
CA LEU A 109 -4.92 10.44 -14.85
C LEU A 109 -3.61 11.21 -14.67
N HIS A 110 -2.52 10.80 -15.33
CA HIS A 110 -1.26 11.57 -15.32
C HIS A 110 -1.46 12.99 -15.85
N ARG A 111 -2.25 13.16 -16.92
CA ARG A 111 -2.55 14.49 -17.49
C ARG A 111 -3.42 15.32 -16.56
N ALA A 112 -4.47 14.73 -16.00
CA ALA A 112 -5.45 15.44 -15.18
C ALA A 112 -4.89 15.82 -13.81
N LEU A 113 -4.11 14.93 -13.17
CA LEU A 113 -3.55 15.13 -11.84
C LEU A 113 -2.22 15.90 -11.87
N ALA A 114 -1.48 15.86 -12.99
CA ALA A 114 -0.11 16.37 -13.05
C ALA A 114 0.69 16.01 -11.79
N PRO A 115 0.87 14.70 -11.48
CA PRO A 115 1.46 14.26 -10.22
C PRO A 115 2.92 14.73 -10.13
N ARG A 116 3.36 15.10 -8.92
CA ARG A 116 4.77 15.45 -8.63
C ARG A 116 5.59 14.19 -8.38
N THR A 117 4.93 13.17 -7.83
CA THR A 117 5.52 11.87 -7.50
C THR A 117 4.63 10.75 -8.05
N TYR A 118 5.27 9.73 -8.61
CA TYR A 118 4.62 8.54 -9.14
C TYR A 118 5.30 7.27 -8.62
N PHE A 119 4.51 6.34 -8.13
CA PHE A 119 4.99 5.06 -7.60
C PHE A 119 4.34 3.90 -8.35
N GLU A 120 5.14 2.91 -8.76
CA GLU A 120 4.66 1.76 -9.52
C GLU A 120 5.23 0.45 -8.98
N ILE A 121 4.35 -0.52 -8.71
CA ILE A 121 4.69 -1.92 -8.43
C ILE A 121 4.27 -2.74 -9.64
N GLY A 122 5.23 -3.52 -10.20
CA GLY A 122 5.01 -4.32 -11.40
C GLY A 122 5.38 -3.59 -12.69
N VAL A 123 6.61 -3.11 -12.79
CA VAL A 123 7.13 -2.33 -13.94
C VAL A 123 7.17 -3.13 -15.24
N ARG A 124 7.55 -4.40 -15.20
CA ARG A 124 7.64 -5.33 -16.33
C ARG A 124 8.37 -4.76 -17.54
N TRP A 125 7.65 -4.27 -18.57
CA TRP A 125 8.22 -3.69 -19.80
C TRP A 125 8.37 -2.17 -19.76
N GLY A 126 7.84 -1.53 -18.71
CA GLY A 126 7.89 -0.09 -18.51
C GLY A 126 6.78 0.72 -19.19
N ASP A 127 5.79 0.06 -19.80
CA ASP A 127 4.75 0.74 -20.61
C ASP A 127 3.91 1.72 -19.77
N SER A 128 3.57 1.38 -18.53
CA SER A 128 2.87 2.28 -17.59
C SER A 128 3.81 3.37 -17.06
N LEU A 129 5.04 2.99 -16.69
CA LEU A 129 6.05 3.91 -16.18
C LEU A 129 6.43 5.00 -17.21
N ALA A 130 6.40 4.65 -18.51
CA ALA A 130 6.66 5.61 -19.60
C ALA A 130 5.63 6.74 -19.70
N LEU A 131 4.47 6.58 -19.09
CA LEU A 131 3.42 7.61 -19.04
C LEU A 131 3.78 8.75 -18.07
N SER A 132 4.63 8.46 -17.09
CA SER A 132 5.02 9.44 -16.06
C SER A 132 5.93 10.54 -16.63
N ARG A 133 5.74 11.74 -16.08
CA ARG A 133 6.64 12.89 -16.21
C ARG A 133 7.06 13.40 -14.83
N ALA A 134 6.61 12.70 -13.78
CA ALA A 134 6.86 12.99 -12.38
C ALA A 134 8.20 12.41 -11.93
N ARG A 135 8.64 12.77 -10.71
CA ARG A 135 9.66 12.01 -10.01
C ARG A 135 9.07 10.64 -9.67
N SER A 136 9.70 9.58 -10.12
CA SER A 136 9.11 8.25 -10.18
C SER A 136 9.95 7.20 -9.48
N ILE A 137 9.28 6.25 -8.81
CA ILE A 137 9.89 5.02 -8.30
C ILE A 137 9.16 3.84 -8.92
N GLY A 138 9.91 2.90 -9.50
CA GLY A 138 9.38 1.64 -10.03
C GLY A 138 10.00 0.44 -9.32
N VAL A 139 9.15 -0.50 -8.88
CA VAL A 139 9.55 -1.72 -8.15
C VAL A 139 9.06 -2.96 -8.90
N ASP A 140 9.98 -3.86 -9.25
CA ASP A 140 9.67 -5.12 -9.91
C ASP A 140 10.90 -6.04 -9.85
N PRO A 141 10.81 -7.29 -9.39
CA PRO A 141 11.97 -8.17 -9.25
C PRO A 141 12.64 -8.55 -10.59
N ALA A 142 11.95 -8.37 -11.73
CA ALA A 142 12.41 -8.88 -13.03
C ALA A 142 12.06 -7.98 -14.23
N PHE A 143 11.98 -6.66 -14.03
CA PHE A 143 11.64 -5.74 -15.12
C PHE A 143 12.66 -5.76 -16.26
N LYS A 144 12.16 -5.53 -17.48
CA LYS A 144 12.95 -5.36 -18.70
C LYS A 144 12.37 -4.20 -19.50
N ILE A 145 12.74 -2.98 -19.16
CA ILE A 145 12.23 -1.78 -19.81
C ILE A 145 12.57 -1.80 -21.29
N ARG A 146 11.56 -1.63 -22.15
CA ARG A 146 11.65 -1.70 -23.61
C ARG A 146 11.17 -0.43 -24.31
N CYS A 147 10.81 0.58 -23.55
CA CYS A 147 10.32 1.87 -24.02
C CYS A 147 11.20 3.00 -23.49
N GLU A 148 11.09 4.16 -24.12
CA GLU A 148 11.74 5.36 -23.65
C GLU A 148 11.00 5.94 -22.43
N LEU A 149 11.77 6.32 -21.40
CA LEU A 149 11.27 6.91 -20.17
C LEU A 149 11.68 8.39 -20.11
N HIS A 150 10.75 9.25 -19.70
CA HIS A 150 10.94 10.69 -19.66
C HIS A 150 10.68 11.30 -18.29
N CYS A 151 10.88 10.52 -17.24
CA CYS A 151 10.70 10.92 -15.84
C CYS A 151 12.03 10.88 -15.08
N ASP A 152 12.11 11.60 -13.97
CA ASP A 152 13.20 11.45 -12.99
C ASP A 152 12.95 10.13 -12.21
N LEU A 153 13.69 9.09 -12.52
CA LEU A 153 13.37 7.72 -12.17
C LEU A 153 14.41 7.04 -11.30
N ARG A 154 13.94 6.36 -10.25
CA ARG A 154 14.68 5.32 -9.54
C ARG A 154 13.94 3.98 -9.65
N THR A 155 14.65 2.93 -10.05
CA THR A 155 14.09 1.56 -10.13
C THR A 155 14.74 0.64 -9.13
N PHE A 156 13.95 -0.32 -8.62
CA PHE A 156 14.40 -1.33 -7.68
C PHE A 156 14.06 -2.72 -8.22
N ALA A 157 15.11 -3.55 -8.46
CA ALA A 157 14.98 -4.92 -8.95
C ALA A 157 14.79 -5.89 -7.76
N GLU A 158 13.68 -5.74 -7.05
CA GLU A 158 13.35 -6.49 -5.84
C GLU A 158 11.83 -6.63 -5.68
N THR A 159 11.38 -7.46 -4.76
CA THR A 159 9.95 -7.57 -4.46
C THR A 159 9.45 -6.31 -3.75
N SER A 160 8.14 -6.05 -3.81
CA SER A 160 7.54 -4.94 -3.06
C SER A 160 7.76 -5.08 -1.55
N ASP A 161 7.71 -6.30 -1.01
CA ASP A 161 7.99 -6.57 0.40
C ASP A 161 9.42 -6.16 0.80
N ASP A 162 10.42 -6.54 -0.01
CA ASP A 162 11.83 -6.17 0.22
C ASP A 162 12.01 -4.66 0.10
N PHE A 163 11.40 -4.04 -0.91
CA PHE A 163 11.42 -2.60 -1.11
C PHE A 163 10.86 -1.85 0.11
N PHE A 164 9.67 -2.21 0.59
CA PHE A 164 9.06 -1.54 1.75
C PHE A 164 9.80 -1.80 3.07
N ALA A 165 10.63 -2.83 3.15
CA ALA A 165 11.48 -3.09 4.31
C ALA A 165 12.73 -2.18 4.36
N ARG A 166 13.08 -1.47 3.29
CA ARG A 166 14.24 -0.58 3.20
C ARG A 166 14.04 0.70 3.98
N ALA A 167 15.08 1.18 4.62
CA ALA A 167 15.08 2.50 5.25
C ALA A 167 15.08 3.65 4.24
N ASP A 168 15.70 3.45 3.05
CA ASP A 168 15.91 4.44 1.98
C ASP A 168 14.90 4.30 0.82
N ALA A 169 13.83 3.51 1.00
CA ALA A 169 12.86 3.18 -0.05
C ALA A 169 12.35 4.40 -0.82
N PHE A 170 12.01 5.46 -0.11
CA PHE A 170 11.39 6.67 -0.66
C PHE A 170 12.29 7.91 -0.67
N ASP A 171 13.60 7.76 -0.44
CA ASP A 171 14.54 8.89 -0.46
C ASP A 171 14.48 9.69 -1.77
N HIS A 172 14.18 9.00 -2.89
CA HIS A 172 14.02 9.64 -4.19
C HIS A 172 12.85 10.65 -4.25
N PHE A 173 11.86 10.55 -3.35
CA PHE A 173 10.74 11.49 -3.27
C PHE A 173 11.02 12.70 -2.36
N ASP A 174 12.16 12.73 -1.71
CA ASP A 174 12.62 13.87 -0.89
C ASP A 174 11.56 14.30 0.14
N GLY A 175 10.99 13.33 0.85
CA GLY A 175 9.94 13.53 1.85
C GLY A 175 8.56 13.87 1.31
N SER A 176 8.38 13.97 -0.02
CA SER A 176 7.07 14.19 -0.63
C SER A 176 6.21 12.92 -0.57
N PRO A 177 4.89 13.03 -0.34
CA PRO A 177 3.99 11.88 -0.43
C PRO A 177 3.85 11.39 -1.87
N ILE A 178 3.33 10.18 -2.06
CA ILE A 178 2.94 9.66 -3.37
C ILE A 178 1.69 10.41 -3.83
N ASP A 179 1.75 11.09 -4.99
CA ASP A 179 0.56 11.73 -5.58
C ASP A 179 -0.29 10.75 -6.41
N LEU A 180 0.36 9.85 -7.17
CA LEU A 180 -0.28 8.79 -7.95
C LEU A 180 0.50 7.48 -7.78
N ALA A 181 -0.20 6.39 -7.51
CA ALA A 181 0.39 5.05 -7.49
C ALA A 181 -0.34 4.09 -8.45
N PHE A 182 0.41 3.14 -9.01
CA PHE A 182 -0.12 2.01 -9.75
C PHE A 182 0.40 0.70 -9.18
N ILE A 183 -0.52 -0.23 -8.88
CA ILE A 183 -0.24 -1.55 -8.32
C ILE A 183 -0.68 -2.61 -9.33
N ASP A 184 0.29 -3.25 -9.98
CA ASP A 184 0.14 -4.36 -10.94
C ASP A 184 1.20 -5.45 -10.63
N GLY A 185 1.22 -5.91 -9.38
CA GLY A 185 2.27 -6.77 -8.82
C GLY A 185 2.02 -8.26 -9.04
N MET A 186 1.90 -9.03 -7.94
CA MET A 186 1.91 -10.50 -7.96
C MET A 186 0.58 -11.15 -8.37
N HIS A 187 -0.50 -10.41 -8.58
CA HIS A 187 -1.84 -10.89 -8.92
C HIS A 187 -2.46 -11.86 -7.89
N LEU A 188 -2.06 -11.75 -6.63
CA LEU A 188 -2.65 -12.47 -5.50
C LEU A 188 -3.17 -11.47 -4.48
N SER A 189 -4.39 -11.71 -3.97
CA SER A 189 -5.14 -10.74 -3.15
C SER A 189 -4.40 -10.32 -1.89
N GLU A 190 -3.71 -11.23 -1.19
CA GLU A 190 -2.93 -10.91 0.00
C GLU A 190 -1.72 -10.02 -0.30
N PHE A 191 -1.09 -10.18 -1.46
CA PHE A 191 0.02 -9.32 -1.88
C PHE A 191 -0.51 -7.96 -2.33
N ALA A 192 -1.58 -7.92 -3.11
CA ALA A 192 -2.19 -6.67 -3.55
C ALA A 192 -2.71 -5.82 -2.37
N LEU A 193 -3.29 -6.46 -1.33
CA LEU A 193 -3.71 -5.74 -0.12
C LEU A 193 -2.50 -5.21 0.66
N ARG A 194 -1.45 -6.00 0.80
CA ARG A 194 -0.23 -5.57 1.50
C ARG A 194 0.47 -4.43 0.78
N ASP A 195 0.54 -4.50 -0.55
CA ASP A 195 1.04 -3.42 -1.39
C ASP A 195 0.20 -2.15 -1.20
N PHE A 196 -1.13 -2.26 -1.20
CA PHE A 196 -2.03 -1.15 -0.96
C PHE A 196 -1.81 -0.52 0.43
N ILE A 197 -1.73 -1.32 1.50
CA ILE A 197 -1.48 -0.84 2.88
C ILE A 197 -0.16 -0.05 2.95
N ASN A 198 0.89 -0.58 2.35
CA ASN A 198 2.20 0.06 2.37
C ASN A 198 2.23 1.35 1.52
N VAL A 199 1.54 1.35 0.38
CA VAL A 199 1.39 2.53 -0.49
C VAL A 199 0.56 3.61 0.21
N GLU A 200 -0.60 3.27 0.79
CA GLU A 200 -1.49 4.22 1.47
C GLU A 200 -0.75 5.01 2.55
N ARG A 201 0.11 4.36 3.33
CA ARG A 201 0.95 5.02 4.35
C ARG A 201 1.92 6.06 3.82
N ARG A 202 2.20 6.05 2.53
CA ARG A 202 3.09 6.99 1.84
C ARG A 202 2.32 8.02 1.01
N CYS A 203 1.01 7.93 1.00
CA CYS A 203 0.11 8.84 0.31
C CYS A 203 -0.25 10.06 1.18
N ALA A 204 -0.87 11.04 0.55
CA ALA A 204 -1.64 12.09 1.21
C ALA A 204 -3.15 11.82 0.97
N ARG A 205 -4.03 12.52 1.67
CA ARG A 205 -5.49 12.39 1.47
C ARG A 205 -5.95 12.73 0.05
N GLY A 206 -5.18 13.56 -0.68
CA GLY A 206 -5.42 13.93 -2.07
C GLY A 206 -4.77 13.02 -3.10
N SER A 207 -4.12 11.94 -2.69
CA SER A 207 -3.47 10.98 -3.59
C SER A 207 -4.47 10.04 -4.24
N VAL A 208 -4.03 9.41 -5.34
CA VAL A 208 -4.82 8.43 -6.09
C VAL A 208 -4.03 7.14 -6.21
N VAL A 209 -4.65 6.01 -5.89
CA VAL A 209 -4.09 4.68 -6.10
C VAL A 209 -4.92 3.96 -7.16
N VAL A 210 -4.25 3.36 -8.14
CA VAL A 210 -4.86 2.53 -9.18
C VAL A 210 -4.35 1.10 -9.00
N ILE A 211 -5.27 0.12 -8.94
CA ILE A 211 -4.94 -1.29 -8.78
C ILE A 211 -5.46 -2.03 -10.02
N ASP A 212 -4.62 -2.85 -10.65
CA ASP A 212 -5.02 -3.60 -11.83
C ASP A 212 -5.68 -4.94 -11.50
N ASP A 213 -6.25 -5.60 -12.52
CA ASP A 213 -6.73 -6.99 -12.48
C ASP A 213 -7.91 -7.29 -11.54
N VAL A 214 -8.75 -6.29 -11.24
CA VAL A 214 -9.88 -6.45 -10.30
C VAL A 214 -11.17 -6.98 -10.92
N LEU A 215 -11.26 -7.11 -12.26
CA LEU A 215 -12.44 -7.58 -13.00
C LEU A 215 -12.06 -8.69 -13.98
N PRO A 216 -11.79 -9.93 -13.53
CA PRO A 216 -11.54 -11.07 -14.41
C PRO A 216 -12.77 -11.32 -15.30
N ARG A 217 -12.58 -11.93 -16.48
CA ARG A 217 -13.64 -12.18 -17.46
C ARG A 217 -14.29 -13.54 -17.31
N ASN A 218 -13.66 -14.44 -16.57
CA ASN A 218 -14.16 -15.75 -16.18
C ASN A 218 -13.45 -16.23 -14.91
N ASN A 219 -13.90 -17.35 -14.34
CA ASN A 219 -13.28 -17.91 -13.14
C ASN A 219 -11.85 -18.37 -13.36
N LEU A 220 -11.52 -18.83 -14.58
CA LEU A 220 -10.17 -19.34 -14.90
C LEU A 220 -9.10 -18.23 -14.87
N GLU A 221 -9.43 -17.02 -15.33
CA GLU A 221 -8.53 -15.86 -15.22
C GLU A 221 -8.26 -15.46 -13.76
N ALA A 222 -9.22 -15.74 -12.87
CA ALA A 222 -9.13 -15.45 -11.45
C ALA A 222 -8.38 -16.52 -10.62
N TYR A 223 -7.94 -17.62 -11.22
CA TYR A 223 -7.22 -18.66 -10.49
C TYR A 223 -5.93 -18.11 -9.87
N ARG A 224 -5.66 -18.54 -8.65
CA ARG A 224 -4.41 -18.23 -7.94
C ARG A 224 -3.21 -18.83 -8.65
N LEU A 225 -3.37 -20.05 -9.19
CA LEU A 225 -2.38 -20.67 -10.07
C LEU A 225 -2.69 -20.30 -11.52
N ARG A 226 -1.76 -19.64 -12.19
CA ARG A 226 -1.93 -19.22 -13.58
C ARG A 226 -2.23 -20.40 -14.49
N ARG A 227 -3.40 -20.41 -15.12
CA ARG A 227 -3.89 -21.46 -16.04
C ARG A 227 -4.33 -20.89 -17.39
N SER A 228 -4.30 -19.58 -17.57
CA SER A 228 -4.72 -18.88 -18.77
C SER A 228 -3.65 -17.90 -19.25
N LYS A 229 -3.68 -17.58 -20.53
CA LYS A 229 -2.76 -16.60 -21.13
C LYS A 229 -2.93 -15.20 -20.50
N SER A 230 -4.17 -14.77 -20.37
CA SER A 230 -4.55 -13.59 -19.62
C SER A 230 -4.87 -14.04 -18.18
N TRP A 231 -4.18 -13.48 -17.20
CA TRP A 231 -4.28 -13.93 -15.82
C TRP A 231 -4.39 -12.73 -14.90
N ALA A 232 -5.52 -12.62 -14.24
CA ALA A 232 -5.81 -11.59 -13.24
C ALA A 232 -5.48 -12.05 -11.81
N GLY A 233 -5.39 -13.39 -11.61
CA GLY A 233 -5.33 -13.91 -10.26
C GLY A 233 -6.58 -13.57 -9.45
N ASP A 234 -6.50 -13.67 -8.13
CA ASP A 234 -7.65 -13.44 -7.27
C ASP A 234 -7.74 -12.00 -6.70
N VAL A 235 -7.11 -11.02 -7.37
CA VAL A 235 -7.12 -9.60 -6.97
C VAL A 235 -8.53 -9.02 -6.88
N TYR A 236 -9.52 -9.59 -7.59
CA TYR A 236 -10.92 -9.17 -7.50
C TYR A 236 -11.48 -9.14 -6.07
N LYS A 237 -10.94 -9.99 -5.16
CA LYS A 237 -11.34 -10.04 -3.74
C LYS A 237 -11.07 -8.73 -3.02
N LEU A 238 -10.06 -7.99 -3.47
CA LEU A 238 -9.62 -6.75 -2.83
C LEU A 238 -10.73 -5.71 -2.80
N HIS A 239 -11.54 -5.59 -3.88
CA HIS A 239 -12.67 -4.67 -3.91
C HIS A 239 -13.67 -4.93 -2.77
N GLY A 240 -14.04 -6.20 -2.53
CA GLY A 240 -14.94 -6.59 -1.46
C GLY A 240 -14.38 -6.34 -0.07
N VAL A 241 -13.10 -6.64 0.13
CA VAL A 241 -12.39 -6.44 1.40
C VAL A 241 -12.28 -4.95 1.73
N LEU A 242 -11.84 -4.12 0.80
CA LEU A 242 -11.74 -2.67 0.99
C LEU A 242 -13.11 -2.06 1.29
N ARG A 243 -14.14 -2.43 0.52
CA ARG A 243 -15.51 -1.94 0.73
C ARG A 243 -16.06 -2.28 2.12
N ARG A 244 -15.75 -3.46 2.64
CA ARG A 244 -16.21 -3.92 3.96
C ARG A 244 -15.46 -3.28 5.11
N LEU A 245 -14.13 -3.19 5.02
CA LEU A 245 -13.28 -2.77 6.12
C LEU A 245 -12.99 -1.27 6.13
N ARG A 246 -13.02 -0.62 4.97
CA ARG A 246 -12.70 0.80 4.78
C ARG A 246 -13.83 1.52 4.03
N PRO A 247 -15.01 1.67 4.66
CA PRO A 247 -16.15 2.38 4.06
C PRO A 247 -15.89 3.90 3.89
N ASP A 248 -14.81 4.41 4.44
CA ASP A 248 -14.30 5.77 4.25
C ASP A 248 -13.64 5.97 2.88
N LEU A 249 -13.07 4.92 2.29
CA LEU A 249 -12.49 4.98 0.95
C LEU A 249 -13.57 5.15 -0.12
N VAL A 250 -13.24 5.84 -1.19
CA VAL A 250 -14.04 5.87 -2.41
C VAL A 250 -13.42 4.91 -3.42
N LEU A 251 -14.19 3.89 -3.79
CA LEU A 251 -13.77 2.78 -4.63
C LEU A 251 -14.47 2.83 -5.97
N VAL A 252 -13.75 3.03 -7.05
CA VAL A 252 -14.30 3.11 -8.40
C VAL A 252 -13.69 2.03 -9.29
N PRO A 253 -14.32 0.83 -9.36
CA PRO A 253 -13.94 -0.18 -10.34
C PRO A 253 -14.23 0.34 -11.75
N LEU A 254 -13.26 0.24 -12.65
CA LEU A 254 -13.36 0.72 -14.03
C LEU A 254 -13.37 -0.44 -15.02
N ASN A 255 -14.28 -0.36 -15.99
CA ASN A 255 -14.34 -1.30 -17.10
C ASN A 255 -13.20 -1.04 -18.10
N THR A 256 -11.97 -1.38 -17.73
CA THR A 256 -10.79 -1.28 -18.60
C THR A 256 -10.42 -2.64 -19.21
N LYS A 257 -9.76 -2.62 -20.39
CA LYS A 257 -9.18 -3.82 -21.02
C LYS A 257 -7.87 -4.18 -20.33
N PRO A 258 -7.61 -5.50 -20.13
CA PRO A 258 -8.52 -6.63 -20.31
C PRO A 258 -9.37 -6.92 -19.06
N THR A 259 -8.85 -6.72 -17.86
CA THR A 259 -9.26 -7.28 -16.57
C THR A 259 -9.71 -6.24 -15.54
N GLY A 260 -10.02 -5.02 -16.02
CA GLY A 260 -10.50 -3.92 -15.17
C GLY A 260 -9.45 -3.37 -14.22
N THR A 261 -9.65 -2.14 -13.78
CA THR A 261 -8.81 -1.47 -12.77
C THR A 261 -9.68 -0.92 -11.65
N LEU A 262 -9.13 -0.76 -10.45
CA LEU A 262 -9.77 -0.11 -9.32
C LEU A 262 -9.06 1.21 -9.02
N VAL A 263 -9.78 2.31 -9.10
CA VAL A 263 -9.31 3.60 -8.61
C VAL A 263 -9.74 3.75 -7.15
N VAL A 264 -8.79 4.04 -6.28
CA VAL A 264 -8.99 4.25 -4.85
C VAL A 264 -8.57 5.66 -4.49
N VAL A 265 -9.47 6.41 -3.89
CA VAL A 265 -9.23 7.77 -3.38
C VAL A 265 -9.82 7.94 -1.99
N ASN A 266 -9.67 9.12 -1.40
CA ASN A 266 -9.99 9.41 0.00
C ASN A 266 -9.13 8.59 0.98
N LEU A 267 -7.85 8.47 0.65
CA LEU A 267 -6.87 7.71 1.41
C LEU A 267 -6.64 8.32 2.81
N ASP A 268 -6.32 7.47 3.77
CA ASP A 268 -5.92 7.87 5.11
C ASP A 268 -4.59 7.20 5.51
N PRO A 269 -3.45 7.89 5.36
CA PRO A 269 -2.13 7.34 5.65
C PRO A 269 -1.94 6.91 7.12
N GLU A 270 -2.76 7.43 8.03
CA GLU A 270 -2.73 7.09 9.46
C GLU A 270 -3.62 5.89 9.81
N SER A 271 -4.40 5.37 8.85
CA SER A 271 -5.29 4.24 9.10
C SER A 271 -4.52 2.94 9.36
N SER A 272 -4.82 2.24 10.45
CA SER A 272 -4.30 0.91 10.75
C SER A 272 -5.30 -0.22 10.48
N VAL A 273 -6.54 0.12 10.09
CA VAL A 273 -7.66 -0.83 9.99
C VAL A 273 -7.32 -2.05 9.14
N LEU A 274 -6.75 -1.86 7.96
CA LEU A 274 -6.39 -2.97 7.07
C LEU A 274 -5.22 -3.79 7.62
N GLN A 275 -4.23 -3.13 8.24
CA GLN A 275 -3.09 -3.81 8.85
C GLN A 275 -3.54 -4.67 10.04
N ASP A 276 -4.44 -4.14 10.87
CA ASP A 276 -4.94 -4.86 12.06
C ASP A 276 -5.82 -6.05 11.67
N ALA A 277 -6.56 -5.95 10.54
CA ALA A 277 -7.41 -7.01 10.02
C ALA A 277 -6.65 -8.06 9.18
N PHE A 278 -5.43 -7.77 8.73
CA PHE A 278 -4.72 -8.53 7.68
C PHE A 278 -4.59 -10.02 7.98
N ASP A 279 -4.20 -10.37 9.21
CA ASP A 279 -4.01 -11.78 9.61
C ASP A 279 -5.33 -12.55 9.64
N GLY A 280 -6.45 -11.88 9.95
CA GLY A 280 -7.79 -12.46 9.96
C GLY A 280 -8.37 -12.74 8.56
N LEU A 281 -7.78 -12.19 7.50
CA LEU A 281 -8.22 -12.38 6.11
C LEU A 281 -7.56 -13.60 5.43
N GLY A 282 -6.69 -14.31 6.13
CA GLY A 282 -5.88 -15.39 5.56
C GLY A 282 -6.72 -16.44 4.81
N ASP A 283 -7.78 -16.95 5.42
CA ASP A 283 -8.65 -17.97 4.82
C ASP A 283 -9.40 -17.46 3.58
N GLU A 284 -9.86 -16.19 3.60
CA GLU A 284 -10.53 -15.56 2.46
C GLU A 284 -9.59 -15.41 1.27
N PHE A 285 -8.36 -14.97 1.52
CA PHE A 285 -7.36 -14.74 0.48
C PHE A 285 -6.71 -16.01 -0.05
N THR A 286 -6.53 -17.03 0.79
CA THR A 286 -5.85 -18.26 0.40
C THR A 286 -6.80 -19.40 -0.02
N SER A 287 -8.10 -19.07 -0.20
CA SER A 287 -9.06 -20.07 -0.71
C SER A 287 -8.55 -20.73 -1.99
N PRO A 288 -8.60 -22.08 -2.08
CA PRO A 288 -8.00 -22.80 -3.19
C PRO A 288 -8.78 -22.62 -4.50
N ASP A 289 -8.11 -22.89 -5.62
CA ASP A 289 -8.78 -23.01 -6.91
C ASP A 289 -9.68 -24.27 -6.96
N PRO A 290 -10.81 -24.23 -7.68
CA PRO A 290 -11.30 -23.13 -8.52
C PRO A 290 -11.84 -21.94 -7.74
N GLN A 291 -11.57 -20.72 -8.21
CA GLN A 291 -12.15 -19.51 -7.63
C GLN A 291 -13.62 -19.40 -8.02
N SER A 292 -14.43 -18.84 -7.11
CA SER A 292 -15.83 -18.48 -7.36
C SER A 292 -15.94 -16.96 -7.39
N VAL A 293 -15.79 -16.39 -8.59
CA VAL A 293 -15.87 -14.92 -8.75
C VAL A 293 -17.34 -14.50 -8.70
N PRO A 294 -17.71 -13.47 -7.91
CA PRO A 294 -19.08 -12.96 -7.88
C PRO A 294 -19.60 -12.51 -9.26
N ASP A 295 -20.86 -12.76 -9.53
CA ASP A 295 -21.49 -12.45 -10.83
C ASP A 295 -21.44 -10.96 -11.19
N ASP A 296 -21.53 -10.06 -10.21
CA ASP A 296 -21.47 -8.63 -10.43
C ASP A 296 -20.07 -8.14 -10.82
N ILE A 297 -19.03 -8.89 -10.43
CA ILE A 297 -17.64 -8.71 -10.89
C ILE A 297 -17.48 -9.24 -12.33
N LEU A 298 -17.89 -10.49 -12.59
CA LEU A 298 -17.78 -11.11 -13.92
C LEU A 298 -18.57 -10.35 -14.99
N THR A 299 -19.77 -9.93 -14.67
CA THR A 299 -20.63 -9.14 -15.57
C THR A 299 -20.29 -7.65 -15.58
N ARG A 300 -19.33 -7.23 -14.75
CA ARG A 300 -18.89 -5.84 -14.59
C ARG A 300 -19.97 -4.86 -14.15
N ARG A 301 -21.06 -5.34 -13.51
CA ARG A 301 -22.13 -4.47 -13.01
C ARG A 301 -21.66 -3.49 -11.94
N VAL A 302 -20.63 -3.84 -11.19
CA VAL A 302 -20.00 -2.94 -10.19
C VAL A 302 -19.19 -1.82 -10.82
N ALA A 303 -18.82 -1.95 -12.09
CA ALA A 303 -17.85 -1.06 -12.73
C ALA A 303 -18.50 0.21 -13.30
N VAL A 304 -17.69 1.23 -13.46
CA VAL A 304 -17.99 2.50 -14.13
C VAL A 304 -17.31 2.51 -15.51
N ALA A 305 -17.90 3.16 -16.49
CA ALA A 305 -17.23 3.45 -17.75
C ALA A 305 -16.06 4.43 -17.49
N PRO A 306 -14.85 4.15 -17.96
CA PRO A 306 -13.67 5.00 -17.68
C PRO A 306 -13.87 6.46 -18.08
N GLU A 307 -14.60 6.71 -19.16
CA GLU A 307 -14.87 8.06 -19.66
C GLU A 307 -15.64 8.92 -18.65
N LEU A 308 -16.56 8.32 -17.89
CA LEU A 308 -17.33 9.05 -16.87
C LEU A 308 -16.44 9.48 -15.70
N LEU A 309 -15.53 8.61 -15.27
CA LEU A 309 -14.55 8.97 -14.25
C LEU A 309 -13.65 10.11 -14.75
N LEU A 310 -13.11 9.96 -15.95
CA LEU A 310 -12.11 10.89 -16.49
C LEU A 310 -12.72 12.26 -16.87
N ALA A 311 -14.02 12.32 -17.19
CA ALA A 311 -14.73 13.57 -17.46
C ALA A 311 -15.16 14.33 -16.19
N SER A 312 -14.92 13.78 -15.02
CA SER A 312 -15.29 14.43 -13.76
C SER A 312 -14.38 15.62 -13.45
N ASP A 313 -14.96 16.72 -12.97
CA ASP A 313 -14.24 17.92 -12.56
C ASP A 313 -13.43 17.74 -11.26
N VAL A 314 -13.60 16.60 -10.59
CA VAL A 314 -12.88 16.31 -9.33
C VAL A 314 -11.36 16.36 -9.50
N TRP A 315 -10.84 16.03 -10.67
CA TRP A 315 -9.40 15.99 -10.92
C TRP A 315 -8.78 17.39 -10.88
N GLN A 316 -9.41 18.36 -11.54
CA GLN A 316 -8.96 19.74 -11.49
C GLN A 316 -9.04 20.29 -10.07
N GLN A 317 -10.15 20.08 -9.38
CA GLN A 317 -10.34 20.51 -8.01
C GLN A 317 -9.34 19.87 -7.05
N ALA A 318 -9.01 18.57 -7.23
CA ALA A 318 -7.99 17.88 -6.45
C ALA A 318 -6.60 18.53 -6.60
N VAL A 319 -6.24 18.92 -7.83
CA VAL A 319 -4.98 19.63 -8.09
C VAL A 319 -4.97 21.00 -7.42
N GLU A 320 -6.07 21.74 -7.49
CA GLU A 320 -6.20 23.07 -6.85
C GLU A 320 -6.08 22.94 -5.33
N LEU A 321 -6.78 21.99 -4.70
CA LEU A 321 -6.73 21.73 -3.26
C LEU A 321 -5.33 21.28 -2.81
N ARG A 322 -4.69 20.39 -3.58
CA ARG A 322 -3.30 19.97 -3.34
C ARG A 322 -2.35 21.17 -3.34
N ASN A 323 -2.47 22.05 -4.33
CA ASN A 323 -1.62 23.23 -4.47
C ASN A 323 -1.87 24.27 -3.37
N ALA A 324 -3.09 24.32 -2.87
CA ALA A 324 -3.47 25.16 -1.73
C ALA A 324 -3.07 24.57 -0.37
N GLY A 325 -2.55 23.34 -0.33
CA GLY A 325 -2.22 22.64 0.91
C GLY A 325 -3.43 22.29 1.76
N ALA A 326 -4.59 22.05 1.12
CA ALA A 326 -5.83 21.71 1.81
C ALA A 326 -5.71 20.36 2.50
N ALA A 327 -6.09 20.31 3.79
CA ALA A 327 -6.02 19.08 4.59
C ALA A 327 -7.22 18.12 4.33
N ASP A 328 -8.39 18.66 3.98
CA ASP A 328 -9.62 17.89 3.77
C ASP A 328 -10.05 17.93 2.30
N VAL A 329 -9.94 16.79 1.66
CA VAL A 329 -10.39 16.53 0.27
C VAL A 329 -11.53 15.50 0.23
N GLY A 330 -11.97 14.99 1.36
CA GLY A 330 -12.98 13.93 1.46
C GLY A 330 -14.30 14.25 0.76
N PRO A 331 -14.88 15.46 0.97
CA PRO A 331 -16.12 15.84 0.28
C PRO A 331 -15.99 15.87 -1.25
N LEU A 332 -14.80 16.18 -1.78
CA LEU A 332 -14.51 16.15 -3.20
C LEU A 332 -14.58 14.72 -3.75
N TRP A 333 -13.88 13.80 -3.11
CA TRP A 333 -13.80 12.41 -3.56
C TRP A 333 -15.14 11.70 -3.53
N LYS A 334 -16.02 12.02 -2.56
CA LYS A 334 -17.37 11.43 -2.46
C LYS A 334 -18.25 11.70 -3.69
N GLN A 335 -17.95 12.70 -4.50
CA GLN A 335 -18.67 12.94 -5.75
C GLN A 335 -18.52 11.76 -6.73
N LEU A 336 -17.42 10.99 -6.65
CA LEU A 336 -17.17 9.82 -7.49
C LEU A 336 -18.07 8.62 -7.12
N ASP A 337 -18.63 8.57 -5.91
CA ASP A 337 -19.60 7.54 -5.53
C ASP A 337 -20.89 7.61 -6.33
N ALA A 338 -21.25 8.81 -6.82
CA ALA A 338 -22.45 9.05 -7.60
C ALA A 338 -22.31 8.63 -9.07
N LEU A 339 -21.12 8.21 -9.52
CA LEU A 339 -20.92 7.77 -10.91
C LEU A 339 -21.77 6.53 -11.22
N PRO A 340 -22.49 6.52 -12.36
CA PRO A 340 -23.35 5.40 -12.72
C PRO A 340 -22.53 4.15 -13.00
N ARG A 341 -23.01 3.04 -12.45
CA ARG A 341 -22.46 1.69 -12.69
C ARG A 341 -23.05 1.13 -13.99
N LEU A 342 -22.39 0.12 -14.56
CA LEU A 342 -22.76 -0.45 -15.87
C LEU A 342 -23.97 -1.39 -15.83
N GLY A 343 -24.44 -1.78 -14.64
CA GLY A 343 -25.57 -2.70 -14.52
C GLY A 343 -26.63 -2.32 -13.54
#